data_0f3e322118a309e1937ff669ed96d2c5
#
_entry.id   0f3e322118a309e1937ff669ed96d2c5
#
_cell.length_a   1.000
_cell.length_b   1.000
_cell.length_c   1.000
_cell.angle_alpha   90.00
_cell.angle_beta   90.00
_cell.angle_gamma   90.00
#
_symmetry.space_group_name_H-M   'P 1'
#
loop_
_entity.id
_entity.type
_entity.pdbx_description
1 polymer ?
#
loop_
_entity_poly.entity_id
_entity_poly.type
_entity_poly.pdbx_seq_one_letter_code
_entity_poly.pdbx_strand_id
1 'polypeptide(L)'
;MSWCIGHLISFADAAAYNEQYRKWRYEDLPIVPQKWQYVVASGKEQQFAILKSLMHRSDVAEIVNACDSGREGELIFRFVYSQANCTKPFTRLWISSMEESAIREGFSDLKDGREYDNLYHSALCRAKADWLIGINATRLFSILYHKTLNVGRVQTPTLDMIVKRDYAIEHFQKEKYYIVRLNAGSVTALSERIPAEEEARQMKAACEKSQAVCVSLKKEKKAIAPPKLFDLTALQREANRLFGFTAKQTLDYAQTLYEKRLLTYPRTDSKYITSDMQGHTADLIKGLFGILPFTRGMEFAPQLTRICDNAKVTDHHALLPTAEFVKNGFAELADSEKKLMTLVCVKLLCAAAPPHEYLSLIHI
;
A
#
# COMPACT_ATOMS: atom_id res chain seq x y z
N MET A 1 12.61 -0.30 27.57
CA MET A 1 11.90 -0.15 26.28
C MET A 1 10.42 -0.25 26.52
N SER A 2 9.60 0.57 25.83
CA SER A 2 8.14 0.49 25.83
C SER A 2 7.62 0.93 24.46
N TRP A 3 6.31 0.85 24.21
CA TRP A 3 5.75 1.03 22.87
C TRP A 3 4.43 1.81 22.92
N CYS A 4 4.06 2.41 21.78
CA CYS A 4 2.74 2.97 21.54
C CYS A 4 1.84 1.93 20.85
N ILE A 5 0.56 1.88 21.24
CA ILE A 5 -0.46 1.06 20.57
C ILE A 5 -1.22 1.99 19.59
N GLY A 6 -0.57 2.34 18.48
CA GLY A 6 -1.03 3.40 17.56
C GLY A 6 -1.07 4.76 18.26
N HIS A 7 -1.98 5.65 17.85
CA HIS A 7 -2.15 6.94 18.50
C HIS A 7 -2.70 6.78 19.92
N LEU A 8 -1.93 7.14 20.94
CA LEU A 8 -2.37 7.21 22.34
C LEU A 8 -3.01 8.56 22.67
N ILE A 9 -2.64 9.59 21.94
CA ILE A 9 -3.11 10.96 22.12
C ILE A 9 -3.85 11.38 20.85
N SER A 10 -4.98 12.06 21.03
CA SER A 10 -5.79 12.63 19.96
C SER A 10 -6.18 14.08 20.28
N PHE A 11 -6.71 14.78 19.28
CA PHE A 11 -7.39 16.04 19.55
C PHE A 11 -8.66 15.80 20.34
N ALA A 12 -8.98 16.72 21.24
CA ALA A 12 -10.24 16.71 21.97
C ALA A 12 -11.45 16.87 21.03
N ASP A 13 -12.60 16.34 21.42
CA ASP A 13 -13.85 16.58 20.71
C ASP A 13 -14.29 18.05 20.83
N ALA A 14 -15.16 18.49 19.94
CA ALA A 14 -15.68 19.86 19.92
C ALA A 14 -16.27 20.30 21.25
N ALA A 15 -16.99 19.43 21.97
CA ALA A 15 -17.56 19.71 23.26
C ALA A 15 -16.54 20.09 24.36
N ALA A 16 -15.29 19.67 24.22
CA ALA A 16 -14.23 20.06 25.17
C ALA A 16 -13.80 21.51 25.01
N TYR A 17 -14.00 22.10 23.84
CA TYR A 17 -13.69 23.51 23.58
C TYR A 17 -14.83 24.46 24.09
N ASN A 18 -16.08 24.04 23.92
CA ASN A 18 -17.25 24.73 24.43
C ASN A 18 -18.41 23.73 24.56
N GLU A 19 -19.06 23.67 25.71
CA GLU A 19 -20.19 22.77 26.01
C GLU A 19 -21.36 22.93 25.01
N GLN A 20 -21.57 24.15 24.47
CA GLN A 20 -22.58 24.37 23.43
C GLN A 20 -22.39 23.47 22.20
N TYR A 21 -21.15 23.12 21.86
CA TYR A 21 -20.84 22.27 20.73
C TYR A 21 -21.23 20.80 20.94
N ARG A 22 -21.73 20.42 22.08
CA ARG A 22 -22.32 19.09 22.32
C ARG A 22 -23.54 18.85 21.42
N LYS A 23 -24.35 19.88 21.22
CA LYS A 23 -25.47 19.87 20.27
C LYS A 23 -24.98 20.41 18.92
N TRP A 24 -25.37 19.74 17.85
CA TRP A 24 -25.00 20.18 16.51
C TRP A 24 -25.99 21.24 16.04
N ARG A 25 -25.53 22.45 15.85
CA ARG A 25 -26.32 23.60 15.40
C ARG A 25 -25.60 24.29 14.27
N TYR A 26 -26.35 24.81 13.31
CA TYR A 26 -25.82 25.55 12.17
C TYR A 26 -25.05 26.81 12.60
N GLU A 27 -25.60 27.52 13.61
CA GLU A 27 -25.08 28.79 14.11
C GLU A 27 -23.71 28.63 14.79
N ASP A 28 -23.35 27.41 15.20
CA ASP A 28 -22.07 27.11 15.84
C ASP A 28 -20.92 26.88 14.84
N LEU A 29 -21.22 26.85 13.54
CA LEU A 29 -20.26 26.58 12.50
C LEU A 29 -19.70 27.88 11.87
N PRO A 30 -18.40 27.93 11.52
CA PRO A 30 -17.41 26.86 11.69
C PRO A 30 -16.81 26.83 13.10
N ILE A 31 -16.55 25.64 13.63
CA ILE A 31 -15.79 25.43 14.87
C ILE A 31 -14.30 25.48 14.53
N VAL A 32 -13.61 26.51 15.02
CA VAL A 32 -12.16 26.71 14.80
C VAL A 32 -11.49 26.94 16.15
N PRO A 33 -10.78 25.94 16.71
CA PRO A 33 -10.12 26.09 17.99
C PRO A 33 -9.01 27.14 17.95
N GLN A 34 -9.03 28.10 18.86
CA GLN A 34 -7.94 29.07 19.05
C GLN A 34 -6.70 28.39 19.66
N LYS A 35 -6.93 27.48 20.62
CA LYS A 35 -5.91 26.67 21.26
C LYS A 35 -6.31 25.20 21.18
N TRP A 36 -5.43 24.38 20.60
CA TRP A 36 -5.67 22.96 20.46
C TRP A 36 -5.57 22.24 21.80
N GLN A 37 -6.53 21.37 22.08
CA GLN A 37 -6.56 20.52 23.26
C GLN A 37 -6.29 19.07 22.85
N TYR A 38 -5.51 18.40 23.68
CA TYR A 38 -5.10 17.01 23.45
C TYR A 38 -5.62 16.15 24.59
N VAL A 39 -6.09 14.97 24.26
CA VAL A 39 -6.63 13.99 25.22
C VAL A 39 -6.01 12.63 25.00
N VAL A 40 -5.86 11.87 26.08
CA VAL A 40 -5.53 10.46 25.98
C VAL A 40 -6.72 9.73 25.39
N ALA A 41 -6.49 8.91 24.35
CA ALA A 41 -7.54 8.15 23.71
C ALA A 41 -8.13 7.12 24.68
N SER A 42 -9.46 6.98 24.65
CA SER A 42 -10.19 6.07 25.54
C SER A 42 -9.65 4.64 25.45
N GLY A 43 -9.43 4.02 26.62
CA GLY A 43 -8.88 2.68 26.74
C GLY A 43 -7.36 2.59 26.58
N LYS A 44 -6.66 3.74 26.45
CA LYS A 44 -5.20 3.80 26.32
C LYS A 44 -4.49 4.49 27.49
N GLU A 45 -5.23 4.82 28.51
CA GLU A 45 -4.75 5.56 29.69
C GLU A 45 -3.63 4.81 30.43
N GLN A 46 -3.77 3.49 30.57
CA GLN A 46 -2.78 2.67 31.23
C GLN A 46 -1.43 2.68 30.48
N GLN A 47 -1.46 2.50 29.16
CA GLN A 47 -0.23 2.51 28.37
C GLN A 47 0.42 3.89 28.35
N PHE A 48 -0.38 4.96 28.28
CA PHE A 48 0.14 6.32 28.38
C PHE A 48 0.79 6.57 29.77
N ALA A 49 0.17 6.11 30.86
CA ALA A 49 0.72 6.24 32.21
C ALA A 49 2.08 5.50 32.35
N ILE A 50 2.20 4.31 31.78
CA ILE A 50 3.47 3.56 31.72
C ILE A 50 4.55 4.38 31.00
N LEU A 51 4.26 4.87 29.79
CA LEU A 51 5.22 5.67 29.01
C LEU A 51 5.62 6.95 29.76
N LYS A 52 4.64 7.65 30.34
CA LYS A 52 4.91 8.86 31.14
C LYS A 52 5.82 8.55 32.31
N SER A 53 5.54 7.47 33.07
CA SER A 53 6.37 7.05 34.19
C SER A 53 7.80 6.73 33.76
N LEU A 54 7.98 5.96 32.66
CA LEU A 54 9.30 5.63 32.14
C LEU A 54 10.09 6.86 31.68
N MET A 55 9.45 7.80 31.02
CA MET A 55 10.09 9.05 30.56
C MET A 55 10.58 9.94 31.73
N HIS A 56 9.97 9.83 32.91
CA HIS A 56 10.32 10.65 34.08
C HIS A 56 11.27 9.96 35.07
N ARG A 57 11.68 8.72 34.82
CA ARG A 57 12.64 8.02 35.68
C ARG A 57 13.96 8.79 35.77
N SER A 58 14.54 8.88 36.94
CA SER A 58 15.81 9.60 37.16
C SER A 58 17.02 8.93 36.49
N ASP A 59 16.97 7.62 36.27
CA ASP A 59 18.01 6.84 35.62
C ASP A 59 17.91 6.87 34.07
N VAL A 60 16.89 7.53 33.49
CA VAL A 60 16.76 7.74 32.05
C VAL A 60 17.34 9.10 31.70
N ALA A 61 18.41 9.14 30.96
CA ALA A 61 19.07 10.38 30.51
C ALA A 61 18.49 10.90 29.19
N GLU A 62 18.09 10.03 28.28
CA GLU A 62 17.65 10.33 26.92
C GLU A 62 16.51 9.41 26.48
N ILE A 63 15.68 9.91 25.53
CA ILE A 63 14.59 9.17 24.93
C ILE A 63 14.93 8.88 23.46
N VAL A 64 14.81 7.64 23.03
CA VAL A 64 14.95 7.28 21.61
C VAL A 64 13.56 7.13 20.99
N ASN A 65 13.23 7.97 20.02
CA ASN A 65 12.04 7.79 19.19
C ASN A 65 12.30 6.69 18.16
N ALA A 66 11.79 5.49 18.43
CA ALA A 66 11.86 4.30 17.56
C ALA A 66 10.48 3.95 16.96
N CYS A 67 9.57 4.92 16.85
CA CYS A 67 8.33 4.74 16.10
C CYS A 67 8.62 4.65 14.59
N ASP A 68 7.63 4.21 13.80
CA ASP A 68 7.75 4.04 12.35
C ASP A 68 8.46 5.23 11.69
N SER A 69 9.31 4.94 10.71
CA SER A 69 10.09 5.93 9.98
C SER A 69 9.19 6.66 8.97
N GLY A 70 8.38 7.60 9.49
CA GLY A 70 7.42 8.36 8.70
C GLY A 70 6.69 9.42 9.53
N ARG A 71 5.83 10.18 8.86
CA ARG A 71 5.04 11.28 9.48
C ARG A 71 4.20 10.82 10.67
N GLU A 72 3.56 9.67 10.55
CA GLU A 72 2.66 9.16 11.59
C GLU A 72 3.44 8.73 12.81
N GLY A 73 4.56 8.02 12.64
CA GLY A 73 5.42 7.62 13.77
C GLY A 73 5.98 8.84 14.52
N GLU A 74 6.39 9.89 13.78
CA GLU A 74 6.84 11.13 14.38
C GLU A 74 5.70 11.83 15.15
N LEU A 75 4.49 11.89 14.59
CA LEU A 75 3.34 12.49 15.26
C LEU A 75 2.94 11.73 16.54
N ILE A 76 2.92 10.39 16.48
CA ILE A 76 2.60 9.53 17.63
C ILE A 76 3.57 9.81 18.77
N PHE A 77 4.88 9.79 18.48
CA PHE A 77 5.90 10.04 19.49
C PHE A 77 5.78 11.45 20.09
N ARG A 78 5.72 12.50 19.24
CA ARG A 78 5.68 13.89 19.71
C ARG A 78 4.45 14.20 20.55
N PHE A 79 3.32 13.63 20.21
CA PHE A 79 2.10 13.77 20.99
C PHE A 79 2.25 13.16 22.39
N VAL A 80 2.81 11.94 22.48
CA VAL A 80 3.06 11.29 23.77
C VAL A 80 4.10 12.06 24.59
N TYR A 81 5.21 12.43 23.96
CA TYR A 81 6.29 13.18 24.59
C TYR A 81 5.81 14.52 25.16
N SER A 82 5.06 15.29 24.36
CA SER A 82 4.49 16.57 24.79
C SER A 82 3.43 16.40 25.88
N GLN A 83 2.50 15.45 25.73
CA GLN A 83 1.44 15.22 26.71
C GLN A 83 1.98 14.64 28.03
N ALA A 84 3.08 13.93 27.99
CA ALA A 84 3.80 13.50 29.18
C ALA A 84 4.51 14.65 29.90
N ASN A 85 4.65 15.83 29.28
CA ASN A 85 5.48 16.94 29.74
C ASN A 85 6.95 16.52 29.93
N CYS A 86 7.48 15.67 29.04
CA CYS A 86 8.87 15.26 29.07
C CYS A 86 9.77 16.38 28.54
N THR A 87 10.87 16.64 29.23
CA THR A 87 11.85 17.69 28.82
C THR A 87 13.22 17.11 28.53
N LYS A 88 13.38 15.79 28.61
CA LYS A 88 14.66 15.12 28.33
C LYS A 88 15.01 15.22 26.86
N PRO A 89 16.30 15.25 26.50
CA PRO A 89 16.70 15.18 25.09
C PRO A 89 16.18 13.89 24.46
N PHE A 90 15.92 13.95 23.16
CA PHE A 90 15.52 12.76 22.42
C PHE A 90 16.18 12.70 21.06
N THR A 91 16.49 11.49 20.65
CA THR A 91 17.06 11.14 19.35
C THR A 91 16.07 10.33 18.54
N ARG A 92 16.33 10.19 17.24
CA ARG A 92 15.50 9.51 16.28
C ARG A 92 16.23 8.30 15.69
N LEU A 93 15.66 7.12 15.90
CA LEU A 93 16.01 5.93 15.16
C LEU A 93 15.23 5.92 13.84
N TRP A 94 15.94 5.97 12.72
CA TRP A 94 15.33 5.96 11.38
C TRP A 94 15.77 4.71 10.63
N ILE A 95 14.89 3.73 10.51
CA ILE A 95 15.16 2.46 9.83
C ILE A 95 13.99 2.11 8.92
N SER A 96 14.27 1.57 7.74
CA SER A 96 13.28 1.09 6.78
C SER A 96 13.08 -0.43 6.82
N SER A 97 13.94 -1.15 7.55
CA SER A 97 13.89 -2.60 7.73
C SER A 97 13.97 -2.98 9.20
N MET A 98 13.28 -4.06 9.59
CA MET A 98 13.33 -4.63 10.94
C MET A 98 14.35 -5.78 11.07
N GLU A 99 15.28 -5.88 10.14
CA GLU A 99 16.38 -6.82 10.22
C GLU A 99 17.42 -6.40 11.28
N GLU A 100 18.06 -7.36 11.88
CA GLU A 100 19.01 -7.11 12.96
C GLU A 100 20.16 -6.19 12.55
N SER A 101 20.68 -6.34 11.32
CA SER A 101 21.72 -5.47 10.76
C SER A 101 21.26 -4.04 10.65
N ALA A 102 20.07 -3.80 10.08
CA ALA A 102 19.50 -2.45 9.92
C ALA A 102 19.20 -1.79 11.28
N ILE A 103 18.73 -2.56 12.27
CA ILE A 103 18.51 -2.08 13.63
C ILE A 103 19.82 -1.67 14.28
N ARG A 104 20.87 -2.49 14.20
CA ARG A 104 22.20 -2.19 14.78
C ARG A 104 22.81 -0.96 14.15
N GLU A 105 22.78 -0.85 12.84
CA GLU A 105 23.28 0.30 12.09
C GLU A 105 22.50 1.56 12.46
N GLY A 106 21.16 1.51 12.49
CA GLY A 106 20.32 2.63 12.90
C GLY A 106 20.59 3.13 14.32
N PHE A 107 20.87 2.24 15.27
CA PHE A 107 21.28 2.63 16.63
C PHE A 107 22.69 3.24 16.67
N SER A 108 23.55 2.94 15.71
CA SER A 108 24.87 3.55 15.59
C SER A 108 24.82 4.92 14.94
N ASP A 109 23.71 5.27 14.26
CA ASP A 109 23.49 6.53 13.51
C ASP A 109 22.24 7.27 13.98
N LEU A 110 22.00 7.31 15.30
CA LEU A 110 20.89 8.08 15.87
C LEU A 110 21.03 9.57 15.54
N LYS A 111 19.96 10.18 15.05
CA LYS A 111 19.90 11.61 14.71
C LYS A 111 19.27 12.42 15.84
N ASP A 112 19.63 13.71 15.92
CA ASP A 112 18.89 14.61 16.82
C ASP A 112 17.42 14.65 16.41
N GLY A 113 16.52 14.48 17.38
CA GLY A 113 15.09 14.50 17.12
C GLY A 113 14.58 15.80 16.49
N ARG A 114 15.27 16.92 16.66
CA ARG A 114 14.91 18.23 16.09
C ARG A 114 15.07 18.28 14.56
N GLU A 115 15.93 17.45 13.97
CA GLU A 115 16.05 17.34 12.52
C GLU A 115 14.73 16.92 11.86
N TYR A 116 13.81 16.31 12.62
CA TYR A 116 12.51 15.86 12.17
C TYR A 116 11.35 16.82 12.52
N ASP A 117 11.62 18.05 12.95
CA ASP A 117 10.59 19.02 13.32
C ASP A 117 9.69 19.36 12.13
N ASN A 118 10.23 19.51 10.93
CA ASN A 118 9.44 19.76 9.73
C ASN A 118 8.50 18.58 9.38
N LEU A 119 8.96 17.35 9.59
CA LEU A 119 8.16 16.16 9.39
C LEU A 119 7.00 16.11 10.40
N TYR A 120 7.29 16.40 11.67
CA TYR A 120 6.27 16.54 12.71
C TYR A 120 5.24 17.62 12.37
N HIS A 121 5.68 18.81 11.98
CA HIS A 121 4.79 19.91 11.61
C HIS A 121 3.91 19.57 10.41
N SER A 122 4.44 18.88 9.42
CA SER A 122 3.66 18.37 8.29
C SER A 122 2.54 17.42 8.75
N ALA A 123 2.87 16.47 9.62
CA ALA A 123 1.89 15.54 10.18
C ALA A 123 0.84 16.25 11.05
N LEU A 124 1.29 17.20 11.87
CA LEU A 124 0.40 18.02 12.73
C LEU A 124 -0.57 18.88 11.91
N CYS A 125 -0.09 19.54 10.86
CA CYS A 125 -0.94 20.31 9.95
C CYS A 125 -2.01 19.44 9.29
N ARG A 126 -1.62 18.26 8.83
CA ARG A 126 -2.56 17.28 8.27
C ARG A 126 -3.61 16.85 9.29
N ALA A 127 -3.20 16.50 10.51
CA ALA A 127 -4.11 16.05 11.56
C ALA A 127 -5.10 17.17 11.96
N LYS A 128 -4.63 18.42 12.04
CA LYS A 128 -5.50 19.59 12.29
C LYS A 128 -6.47 19.84 11.16
N ALA A 129 -6.04 19.76 9.92
CA ALA A 129 -6.89 19.92 8.75
C ALA A 129 -7.97 18.82 8.69
N ASP A 130 -7.60 17.56 8.94
CA ASP A 130 -8.53 16.43 9.00
C ASP A 130 -9.59 16.64 10.10
N TRP A 131 -9.20 17.15 11.26
CA TRP A 131 -10.13 17.48 12.35
C TRP A 131 -11.07 18.62 11.97
N LEU A 132 -10.53 19.75 11.46
CA LEU A 132 -11.33 20.92 11.09
C LEU A 132 -12.35 20.59 10.01
N ILE A 133 -11.93 19.95 8.93
CA ILE A 133 -12.81 19.58 7.82
C ILE A 133 -13.80 18.51 8.29
N GLY A 134 -13.31 17.49 8.97
CA GLY A 134 -14.14 16.37 9.43
C GLY A 134 -15.26 16.83 10.33
N ILE A 135 -14.97 17.61 11.36
CA ILE A 135 -15.97 18.07 12.33
C ILE A 135 -16.97 19.03 11.71
N ASN A 136 -16.49 20.05 10.99
CA ASN A 136 -17.35 21.09 10.45
C ASN A 136 -18.23 20.58 9.31
N ALA A 137 -17.65 19.88 8.34
CA ALA A 137 -18.40 19.35 7.21
C ALA A 137 -19.37 18.22 7.64
N THR A 138 -18.97 17.32 8.54
CA THR A 138 -19.86 16.29 9.07
C THR A 138 -21.08 16.92 9.73
N ARG A 139 -20.90 17.93 10.59
CA ARG A 139 -22.01 18.61 11.27
C ARG A 139 -22.88 19.37 10.29
N LEU A 140 -22.28 20.15 9.38
CA LEU A 140 -23.01 20.91 8.38
C LEU A 140 -23.94 20.02 7.55
N PHE A 141 -23.39 18.98 6.91
CA PHE A 141 -24.20 18.10 6.08
C PHE A 141 -25.21 17.29 6.89
N SER A 142 -24.85 16.87 8.10
CA SER A 142 -25.80 16.15 8.96
C SER A 142 -26.98 17.00 9.38
N ILE A 143 -26.77 18.29 9.64
CA ILE A 143 -27.85 19.25 9.96
C ILE A 143 -28.73 19.48 8.72
N LEU A 144 -28.12 19.79 7.57
CA LEU A 144 -28.84 20.10 6.32
C LEU A 144 -29.70 18.94 5.84
N TYR A 145 -29.23 17.71 5.98
CA TYR A 145 -29.93 16.52 5.50
C TYR A 145 -30.66 15.73 6.59
N HIS A 146 -30.68 16.24 7.83
CA HIS A 146 -31.34 15.58 8.99
C HIS A 146 -30.93 14.11 9.18
N LYS A 147 -29.67 13.77 8.84
CA LYS A 147 -29.11 12.42 8.91
C LYS A 147 -27.62 12.52 9.17
N THR A 148 -27.07 11.62 9.99
CA THR A 148 -25.62 11.57 10.21
C THR A 148 -24.88 11.26 8.92
N LEU A 149 -24.14 12.23 8.42
CA LEU A 149 -23.33 12.14 7.19
C LEU A 149 -21.87 12.45 7.55
N ASN A 150 -21.09 11.41 7.70
CA ASN A 150 -19.68 11.55 8.01
C ASN A 150 -18.89 12.01 6.78
N VAL A 151 -18.13 13.08 6.96
CA VAL A 151 -17.22 13.61 5.93
C VAL A 151 -15.78 13.39 6.35
N GLY A 152 -14.97 12.91 5.45
CA GLY A 152 -13.56 12.68 5.70
C GLY A 152 -12.74 12.65 4.42
N ARG A 153 -11.49 13.01 4.55
CA ARG A 153 -10.54 13.16 3.44
C ARG A 153 -10.37 11.91 2.56
N VAL A 154 -10.52 10.73 3.14
CA VAL A 154 -10.40 9.46 2.41
C VAL A 154 -11.76 8.86 2.09
N GLN A 155 -12.65 8.77 3.08
CA GLN A 155 -13.94 8.09 2.91
C GLN A 155 -14.85 8.79 1.91
N THR A 156 -14.92 10.14 1.90
CA THR A 156 -15.81 10.87 1.00
C THR A 156 -15.39 10.77 -0.46
N PRO A 157 -14.11 10.99 -0.85
CA PRO A 157 -13.68 10.76 -2.23
C PRO A 157 -13.83 9.30 -2.67
N THR A 158 -13.60 8.34 -1.75
CA THR A 158 -13.79 6.92 -2.08
C THR A 158 -15.26 6.61 -2.38
N LEU A 159 -16.18 7.15 -1.58
CA LEU A 159 -17.62 7.01 -1.83
C LEU A 159 -18.02 7.65 -3.17
N ASP A 160 -17.51 8.85 -3.47
CA ASP A 160 -17.77 9.52 -4.76
C ASP A 160 -17.31 8.66 -5.95
N MET A 161 -16.14 8.05 -5.86
CA MET A 161 -15.66 7.14 -6.91
C MET A 161 -16.58 5.93 -7.10
N ILE A 162 -17.10 5.34 -6.01
CA ILE A 162 -18.03 4.21 -6.06
C ILE A 162 -19.33 4.66 -6.72
N VAL A 163 -19.91 5.75 -6.23
CA VAL A 163 -21.19 6.29 -6.77
C VAL A 163 -21.08 6.64 -8.27
N LYS A 164 -19.98 7.27 -8.68
CA LYS A 164 -19.71 7.54 -10.10
C LYS A 164 -19.62 6.27 -10.94
N ARG A 165 -19.00 5.23 -10.37
CA ARG A 165 -18.90 3.94 -11.05
C ARG A 165 -20.25 3.25 -11.19
N ASP A 166 -21.05 3.24 -10.12
CA ASP A 166 -22.41 2.68 -10.15
C ASP A 166 -23.29 3.44 -11.16
N TYR A 167 -23.26 4.75 -11.12
CA TYR A 167 -23.96 5.59 -12.11
C TYR A 167 -23.56 5.25 -13.56
N ALA A 168 -22.26 5.09 -13.82
CA ALA A 168 -21.78 4.73 -15.15
C ALA A 168 -22.23 3.32 -15.58
N ILE A 169 -22.42 2.39 -14.62
CA ILE A 169 -22.96 1.05 -14.91
C ILE A 169 -24.45 1.14 -15.21
N GLU A 170 -25.23 1.85 -14.40
CA GLU A 170 -26.67 2.00 -14.57
C GLU A 170 -27.03 2.73 -15.87
N HIS A 171 -26.21 3.69 -16.28
CA HIS A 171 -26.42 4.50 -17.50
C HIS A 171 -25.55 4.01 -18.68
N PHE A 172 -25.08 2.75 -18.60
CA PHE A 172 -24.26 2.19 -19.66
C PHE A 172 -25.03 2.06 -20.97
N GLN A 173 -24.58 2.79 -21.99
CA GLN A 173 -25.14 2.69 -23.35
C GLN A 173 -24.42 1.57 -24.10
N LYS A 174 -25.18 0.59 -24.55
CA LYS A 174 -24.66 -0.51 -25.34
C LYS A 174 -24.45 -0.07 -26.79
N GLU A 175 -23.20 -0.15 -27.24
CA GLU A 175 -22.86 0.01 -28.65
C GLU A 175 -22.73 -1.35 -29.31
N LYS A 176 -23.47 -1.54 -30.41
CA LYS A 176 -23.40 -2.77 -31.19
C LYS A 176 -22.37 -2.59 -32.29
N TYR A 177 -21.47 -3.53 -32.40
CA TYR A 177 -20.51 -3.61 -33.48
C TYR A 177 -20.35 -5.05 -33.96
N TYR A 178 -19.80 -5.23 -35.15
CA TYR A 178 -19.58 -6.52 -35.77
C TYR A 178 -18.08 -6.72 -36.03
N ILE A 179 -17.65 -7.97 -36.02
CA ILE A 179 -16.28 -8.37 -36.37
C ILE A 179 -16.40 -9.57 -37.30
N VAL A 180 -15.72 -9.48 -38.42
CA VAL A 180 -15.56 -10.61 -39.35
C VAL A 180 -14.32 -11.39 -38.94
N ARG A 181 -14.50 -12.70 -38.67
CA ARG A 181 -13.42 -13.61 -38.35
C ARG A 181 -13.15 -14.53 -39.53
N LEU A 182 -11.91 -14.55 -39.97
CA LEU A 182 -11.41 -15.48 -40.98
C LEU A 182 -10.59 -16.58 -40.28
N ASN A 183 -10.92 -17.84 -40.52
CA ASN A 183 -10.14 -18.98 -40.08
C ASN A 183 -9.57 -19.69 -41.29
N ALA A 184 -8.24 -19.71 -41.43
CA ALA A 184 -7.53 -20.36 -42.51
C ALA A 184 -6.46 -21.31 -41.93
N GLY A 185 -6.86 -22.56 -41.68
CA GLY A 185 -5.99 -23.55 -41.02
C GLY A 185 -5.62 -23.14 -39.61
N SER A 186 -4.35 -22.93 -39.34
CA SER A 186 -3.83 -22.49 -38.05
C SER A 186 -3.87 -20.96 -37.82
N VAL A 187 -4.27 -20.19 -38.84
CA VAL A 187 -4.29 -18.73 -38.81
C VAL A 187 -5.72 -18.22 -38.59
N THR A 188 -5.88 -17.33 -37.65
CA THR A 188 -7.13 -16.57 -37.43
C THR A 188 -6.86 -15.10 -37.63
N ALA A 189 -7.58 -14.46 -38.53
CA ALA A 189 -7.60 -13.01 -38.72
C ALA A 189 -8.91 -12.44 -38.26
N LEU A 190 -8.91 -11.22 -37.72
CA LEU A 190 -10.07 -10.47 -37.27
C LEU A 190 -10.08 -9.13 -37.98
N SER A 191 -11.25 -8.72 -38.46
CA SER A 191 -11.44 -7.35 -38.92
C SER A 191 -11.38 -6.36 -37.76
N GLU A 192 -11.25 -5.08 -38.07
CA GLU A 192 -11.59 -4.02 -37.13
C GLU A 192 -13.08 -4.06 -36.79
N ARG A 193 -13.50 -3.22 -35.83
CA ARG A 193 -14.90 -3.08 -35.45
C ARG A 193 -15.69 -2.43 -36.57
N ILE A 194 -16.73 -3.07 -37.04
CA ILE A 194 -17.61 -2.60 -38.11
C ILE A 194 -18.93 -2.17 -37.46
N PRO A 195 -19.35 -0.89 -37.57
CA PRO A 195 -20.56 -0.42 -36.87
C PRO A 195 -21.85 -0.94 -37.54
N ALA A 196 -21.86 -1.16 -38.86
CA ALA A 196 -23.05 -1.56 -39.62
C ALA A 196 -23.05 -3.08 -39.92
N GLU A 197 -24.19 -3.74 -39.66
CA GLU A 197 -24.34 -5.18 -39.92
C GLU A 197 -24.22 -5.51 -41.40
N GLU A 198 -24.77 -4.69 -42.23
CA GLU A 198 -24.75 -4.90 -43.69
C GLU A 198 -23.34 -4.86 -44.27
N GLU A 199 -22.52 -3.93 -43.79
CA GLU A 199 -21.11 -3.84 -44.16
C GLU A 199 -20.32 -5.09 -43.74
N ALA A 200 -20.58 -5.58 -42.52
CA ALA A 200 -19.97 -6.82 -42.03
C ALA A 200 -20.40 -8.07 -42.84
N ARG A 201 -21.69 -8.13 -43.25
CA ARG A 201 -22.19 -9.19 -44.11
C ARG A 201 -21.60 -9.14 -45.52
N GLN A 202 -21.43 -7.96 -46.11
CA GLN A 202 -20.78 -7.79 -47.40
C GLN A 202 -19.32 -8.21 -47.36
N MET A 203 -18.58 -7.81 -46.31
CA MET A 203 -17.19 -8.23 -46.09
C MET A 203 -17.10 -9.74 -45.96
N LYS A 204 -17.98 -10.36 -45.14
CA LYS A 204 -18.03 -11.81 -44.99
C LYS A 204 -18.28 -12.51 -46.34
N ALA A 205 -19.25 -12.08 -47.11
CA ALA A 205 -19.59 -12.66 -48.41
C ALA A 205 -18.45 -12.50 -49.42
N ALA A 206 -17.71 -11.40 -49.37
CA ALA A 206 -16.50 -11.22 -50.21
C ALA A 206 -15.38 -12.17 -49.82
N CYS A 207 -15.16 -12.38 -48.50
CA CYS A 207 -14.18 -13.33 -48.03
C CYS A 207 -14.49 -14.80 -48.35
N GLU A 208 -15.76 -15.20 -48.34
CA GLU A 208 -16.20 -16.59 -48.64
C GLU A 208 -15.99 -16.94 -50.16
N LYS A 209 -15.95 -15.97 -51.02
CA LYS A 209 -15.81 -16.14 -52.49
C LYS A 209 -14.36 -15.99 -52.97
N SER A 210 -13.45 -15.64 -52.05
CA SER A 210 -12.08 -15.29 -52.43
C SER A 210 -11.09 -16.20 -51.71
N GLN A 211 -9.86 -16.34 -52.26
CA GLN A 211 -8.77 -16.99 -51.60
C GLN A 211 -8.06 -15.96 -50.68
N ALA A 212 -7.74 -16.38 -49.45
CA ALA A 212 -6.90 -15.59 -48.59
C ALA A 212 -5.44 -15.65 -49.06
N VAL A 213 -4.86 -14.49 -49.34
CA VAL A 213 -3.47 -14.37 -49.79
C VAL A 213 -2.70 -13.62 -48.68
N CYS A 214 -1.61 -14.25 -48.21
CA CYS A 214 -0.70 -13.58 -47.29
C CYS A 214 0.10 -12.54 -48.05
N VAL A 215 -0.18 -11.27 -47.82
CA VAL A 215 0.45 -10.12 -48.52
C VAL A 215 1.81 -9.80 -47.91
N SER A 216 1.93 -9.94 -46.59
CA SER A 216 3.21 -9.76 -45.89
C SER A 216 3.26 -10.60 -44.62
N LEU A 217 4.47 -10.95 -44.21
CA LEU A 217 4.74 -11.62 -42.94
C LEU A 217 5.77 -10.80 -42.16
N LYS A 218 5.33 -10.19 -41.07
CA LYS A 218 6.24 -9.46 -40.20
C LYS A 218 6.54 -10.29 -38.96
N LYS A 219 7.83 -10.56 -38.76
CA LYS A 219 8.34 -11.24 -37.55
C LYS A 219 8.87 -10.17 -36.61
N GLU A 220 8.28 -10.05 -35.42
CA GLU A 220 8.75 -9.13 -34.40
C GLU A 220 9.16 -9.89 -33.15
N LYS A 221 10.37 -9.63 -32.68
CA LYS A 221 10.80 -10.08 -31.36
C LYS A 221 10.21 -9.11 -30.34
N LYS A 222 9.32 -9.61 -29.51
CA LYS A 222 8.70 -8.82 -28.43
C LYS A 222 9.23 -9.27 -27.10
N ALA A 223 9.39 -8.31 -26.19
CA ALA A 223 9.81 -8.56 -24.82
C ALA A 223 8.77 -7.98 -23.84
N ILE A 224 8.30 -8.82 -22.95
CA ILE A 224 7.46 -8.38 -21.82
C ILE A 224 8.37 -8.10 -20.63
N ALA A 225 8.33 -6.87 -20.15
CA ALA A 225 9.08 -6.48 -18.97
C ALA A 225 8.58 -7.23 -17.72
N PRO A 226 9.48 -7.65 -16.83
CA PRO A 226 9.09 -8.21 -15.54
C PRO A 226 8.19 -7.27 -14.76
N PRO A 227 7.26 -7.83 -13.93
CA PRO A 227 6.41 -7.01 -13.07
C PRO A 227 7.24 -6.28 -12.00
N LYS A 228 6.67 -5.22 -11.42
CA LYS A 228 7.21 -4.60 -10.21
C LYS A 228 6.88 -5.45 -8.98
N LEU A 229 7.57 -5.19 -7.86
CA LEU A 229 7.26 -5.78 -6.57
C LEU A 229 5.86 -5.36 -6.08
N PHE A 230 5.39 -5.97 -5.01
CA PHE A 230 4.12 -5.60 -4.39
C PHE A 230 4.28 -4.41 -3.43
N ASP A 231 3.40 -3.43 -3.59
CA ASP A 231 2.87 -2.62 -2.50
C ASP A 231 1.64 -3.33 -1.89
N LEU A 232 1.09 -2.79 -0.81
CA LEU A 232 -0.10 -3.38 -0.18
C LEU A 232 -1.29 -3.46 -1.15
N THR A 233 -1.57 -2.40 -1.89
CA THR A 233 -2.72 -2.34 -2.81
C THR A 233 -2.61 -3.37 -3.93
N ALA A 234 -1.43 -3.51 -4.52
CA ALA A 234 -1.21 -4.51 -5.57
C ALA A 234 -1.32 -5.93 -5.02
N LEU A 235 -0.81 -6.18 -3.80
CA LEU A 235 -0.97 -7.47 -3.12
C LEU A 235 -2.45 -7.78 -2.87
N GLN A 236 -3.22 -6.84 -2.34
CA GLN A 236 -4.66 -6.99 -2.09
C GLN A 236 -5.44 -7.31 -3.36
N ARG A 237 -5.16 -6.60 -4.45
CA ARG A 237 -5.82 -6.85 -5.75
C ARG A 237 -5.52 -8.24 -6.29
N GLU A 238 -4.26 -8.65 -6.23
CA GLU A 238 -3.84 -9.95 -6.76
C GLU A 238 -4.34 -11.11 -5.87
N ALA A 239 -4.29 -10.96 -4.55
CA ALA A 239 -4.84 -11.93 -3.61
C ALA A 239 -6.37 -12.08 -3.76
N ASN A 240 -7.08 -10.99 -4.02
CA ASN A 240 -8.51 -11.04 -4.33
C ASN A 240 -8.77 -11.79 -5.64
N ARG A 241 -8.00 -11.46 -6.70
CA ARG A 241 -8.14 -12.10 -8.02
C ARG A 241 -7.90 -13.60 -7.98
N LEU A 242 -6.90 -14.06 -7.23
CA LEU A 242 -6.46 -15.46 -7.22
C LEU A 242 -7.18 -16.30 -6.16
N PHE A 243 -7.47 -15.72 -5.01
CA PHE A 243 -7.93 -16.45 -3.82
C PHE A 243 -9.28 -15.96 -3.28
N GLY A 244 -9.84 -14.88 -3.84
CA GLY A 244 -11.08 -14.27 -3.35
C GLY A 244 -10.93 -13.55 -2.00
N PHE A 245 -9.70 -13.28 -1.53
CA PHE A 245 -9.49 -12.60 -0.26
C PHE A 245 -9.96 -11.15 -0.34
N THR A 246 -10.65 -10.69 0.68
CA THR A 246 -10.96 -9.26 0.81
C THR A 246 -9.69 -8.47 1.10
N ALA A 247 -9.72 -7.15 0.86
CA ALA A 247 -8.61 -6.26 1.18
C ALA A 247 -8.23 -6.35 2.67
N LYS A 248 -9.24 -6.44 3.56
CA LYS A 248 -9.02 -6.59 5.00
C LYS A 248 -8.34 -7.93 5.32
N GLN A 249 -8.85 -9.05 4.84
CA GLN A 249 -8.25 -10.37 5.07
C GLN A 249 -6.79 -10.42 4.60
N THR A 250 -6.51 -9.86 3.41
CA THR A 250 -5.14 -9.79 2.89
C THR A 250 -4.22 -9.00 3.82
N LEU A 251 -4.70 -7.86 4.33
CA LEU A 251 -3.94 -7.06 5.29
C LEU A 251 -3.73 -7.79 6.62
N ASP A 252 -4.77 -8.44 7.15
CA ASP A 252 -4.70 -9.18 8.41
C ASP A 252 -3.67 -10.33 8.31
N TYR A 253 -3.69 -11.11 7.22
CA TYR A 253 -2.69 -12.16 6.99
C TYR A 253 -1.28 -11.60 6.79
N ALA A 254 -1.12 -10.53 6.04
CA ALA A 254 0.17 -9.87 5.86
C ALA A 254 0.71 -9.31 7.19
N GLN A 255 -0.15 -8.76 8.03
CA GLN A 255 0.20 -8.28 9.36
C GLN A 255 0.68 -9.45 10.27
N THR A 256 -0.03 -10.58 10.26
CA THR A 256 0.38 -11.77 11.02
C THR A 256 1.74 -12.30 10.53
N LEU A 257 1.97 -12.33 9.22
CA LEU A 257 3.26 -12.74 8.66
C LEU A 257 4.39 -11.77 9.06
N TYR A 258 4.11 -10.48 9.11
CA TYR A 258 5.05 -9.47 9.60
C TYR A 258 5.37 -9.65 11.09
N GLU A 259 4.37 -9.88 11.92
CA GLU A 259 4.55 -10.13 13.37
C GLU A 259 5.33 -11.43 13.65
N LYS A 260 5.18 -12.44 12.78
CA LYS A 260 6.01 -13.65 12.76
C LYS A 260 7.40 -13.40 12.17
N ARG A 261 7.73 -12.19 11.72
CA ARG A 261 9.00 -11.79 11.07
C ARG A 261 9.29 -12.51 9.74
N LEU A 262 8.27 -12.99 9.06
CA LEU A 262 8.40 -13.73 7.80
C LEU A 262 8.20 -12.83 6.57
N LEU A 263 7.53 -11.69 6.75
CA LEU A 263 7.24 -10.68 5.73
C LEU A 263 7.70 -9.30 6.21
N THR A 264 8.11 -8.43 5.31
CA THR A 264 8.40 -7.02 5.63
C THR A 264 7.11 -6.24 5.92
N TYR A 265 7.21 -5.00 6.40
CA TYR A 265 6.07 -4.21 6.87
C TYR A 265 4.98 -4.09 5.78
N PRO A 266 3.74 -4.50 6.07
CA PRO A 266 2.74 -4.65 5.02
C PRO A 266 2.11 -3.34 4.52
N ARG A 267 2.11 -2.28 5.33
CA ARG A 267 1.51 -0.99 4.93
C ARG A 267 2.51 -0.12 4.19
N THR A 268 2.92 -0.57 3.01
CA THR A 268 3.80 0.17 2.11
C THR A 268 3.09 0.54 0.83
N ASP A 269 3.41 1.68 0.27
CA ASP A 269 2.98 2.16 -1.05
C ASP A 269 4.10 2.02 -2.11
N SER A 270 5.29 1.61 -1.69
CA SER A 270 6.42 1.41 -2.58
C SER A 270 6.38 0.04 -3.27
N LYS A 271 6.81 0.02 -4.52
CA LYS A 271 7.04 -1.17 -5.37
C LYS A 271 8.53 -1.39 -5.65
N TYR A 272 9.38 -0.76 -4.85
CA TYR A 272 10.82 -0.73 -5.05
C TYR A 272 11.56 -1.02 -3.74
N ILE A 273 12.82 -1.42 -3.89
CA ILE A 273 13.80 -1.54 -2.79
C ILE A 273 14.82 -0.43 -2.90
N THR A 274 15.57 -0.20 -1.84
CA THR A 274 16.72 0.71 -1.84
C THR A 274 17.99 0.03 -2.34
N SER A 275 18.99 0.81 -2.74
CA SER A 275 20.24 0.31 -3.33
C SER A 275 21.06 -0.56 -2.37
N ASP A 276 21.03 -0.27 -1.09
CA ASP A 276 21.69 -1.01 0.00
C ASP A 276 21.09 -2.43 0.17
N MET A 277 19.81 -2.62 -0.18
CA MET A 277 19.13 -3.91 -0.07
C MET A 277 19.44 -4.89 -1.20
N GLN A 278 20.17 -4.51 -2.25
CA GLN A 278 20.39 -5.36 -3.43
C GLN A 278 21.09 -6.68 -3.06
N GLY A 279 22.15 -6.62 -2.27
CA GLY A 279 22.91 -7.81 -1.85
C GLY A 279 22.04 -8.81 -1.09
N HIS A 280 21.35 -8.28 -0.07
CA HIS A 280 20.42 -9.07 0.74
C HIS A 280 19.28 -9.67 -0.10
N THR A 281 18.68 -8.89 -1.00
CA THR A 281 17.60 -9.38 -1.89
C THR A 281 18.10 -10.49 -2.84
N ALA A 282 19.33 -10.42 -3.32
CA ALA A 282 19.91 -11.48 -4.13
C ALA A 282 20.04 -12.79 -3.34
N ASP A 283 20.44 -12.71 -2.07
CA ASP A 283 20.56 -13.88 -1.20
C ASP A 283 19.19 -14.48 -0.85
N LEU A 284 18.18 -13.64 -0.61
CA LEU A 284 16.79 -14.09 -0.44
C LEU A 284 16.33 -14.90 -1.69
N ILE A 285 16.56 -14.37 -2.89
CA ILE A 285 16.19 -15.06 -4.15
C ILE A 285 16.85 -16.43 -4.25
N LYS A 286 18.14 -16.54 -3.95
CA LYS A 286 18.85 -17.83 -3.93
C LYS A 286 18.21 -18.81 -2.95
N GLY A 287 17.87 -18.34 -1.74
CA GLY A 287 17.20 -19.15 -0.73
C GLY A 287 15.82 -19.64 -1.14
N LEU A 288 15.05 -18.82 -1.87
CA LEU A 288 13.72 -19.19 -2.35
C LEU A 288 13.72 -20.35 -3.34
N PHE A 289 14.77 -20.52 -4.15
CA PHE A 289 14.89 -21.67 -5.04
C PHE A 289 14.94 -23.01 -4.31
N GLY A 290 15.40 -23.04 -3.06
CA GLY A 290 15.38 -24.24 -2.22
C GLY A 290 14.03 -24.56 -1.57
N ILE A 291 13.18 -23.54 -1.40
CA ILE A 291 11.93 -23.62 -0.63
C ILE A 291 10.71 -23.86 -1.50
N LEU A 292 10.67 -23.23 -2.67
CA LEU A 292 9.51 -23.28 -3.57
C LEU A 292 9.61 -24.51 -4.50
N PRO A 293 8.71 -25.51 -4.38
CA PRO A 293 8.85 -26.77 -5.12
C PRO A 293 8.88 -26.62 -6.63
N PHE A 294 8.18 -25.61 -7.17
CA PHE A 294 8.10 -25.35 -8.60
C PHE A 294 9.35 -24.69 -9.18
N THR A 295 10.29 -24.25 -8.34
CA THR A 295 11.55 -23.63 -8.78
C THR A 295 12.68 -24.65 -8.97
N ARG A 296 12.44 -25.94 -8.75
CA ARG A 296 13.46 -26.99 -8.92
C ARG A 296 14.01 -26.99 -10.33
N GLY A 297 15.33 -26.83 -10.45
CA GLY A 297 16.01 -26.75 -11.76
C GLY A 297 15.89 -25.41 -12.47
N MET A 298 15.30 -24.39 -11.82
CA MET A 298 15.31 -23.01 -12.32
C MET A 298 16.46 -22.25 -11.68
N GLU A 299 17.30 -21.65 -12.51
CA GLU A 299 18.34 -20.72 -12.08
C GLU A 299 18.37 -19.53 -13.02
N PHE A 300 18.48 -18.34 -12.49
CA PHE A 300 18.75 -17.13 -13.26
C PHE A 300 19.54 -16.12 -12.41
N ALA A 301 20.31 -15.27 -13.07
CA ALA A 301 20.99 -14.17 -12.43
C ALA A 301 19.97 -13.04 -12.14
N PRO A 302 19.72 -12.67 -10.87
CA PRO A 302 18.73 -11.66 -10.55
C PRO A 302 19.07 -10.28 -11.14
N GLN A 303 18.11 -9.66 -11.81
CA GLN A 303 18.23 -8.30 -12.35
C GLN A 303 17.59 -7.29 -11.42
N LEU A 304 18.31 -6.90 -10.36
CA LEU A 304 17.76 -6.08 -9.28
C LEU A 304 17.69 -4.57 -9.60
N THR A 305 18.46 -4.08 -10.54
CA THR A 305 18.50 -2.65 -10.91
C THR A 305 17.12 -2.09 -11.28
N ARG A 306 16.24 -2.93 -11.86
CA ARG A 306 14.88 -2.52 -12.26
C ARG A 306 13.90 -2.35 -11.11
N ILE A 307 14.13 -3.03 -10.01
CA ILE A 307 13.32 -2.97 -8.79
C ILE A 307 13.94 -2.10 -7.70
N CYS A 308 15.10 -1.50 -7.98
CA CYS A 308 15.82 -0.62 -7.07
C CYS A 308 15.66 0.84 -7.49
N ASP A 309 15.08 1.66 -6.61
CA ASP A 309 14.90 3.10 -6.83
C ASP A 309 14.72 3.81 -5.49
N ASN A 310 15.80 4.42 -4.98
CA ASN A 310 15.79 5.10 -3.68
C ASN A 310 14.79 6.26 -3.62
N ALA A 311 14.54 6.95 -4.74
CA ALA A 311 13.60 8.06 -4.78
C ALA A 311 12.12 7.63 -4.67
N LYS A 312 11.83 6.35 -4.90
CA LYS A 312 10.49 5.75 -4.83
C LYS A 312 10.27 4.90 -3.59
N VAL A 313 11.20 4.90 -2.67
CA VAL A 313 11.04 4.35 -1.33
C VAL A 313 10.95 5.52 -0.37
N THR A 314 9.77 5.76 0.19
CA THR A 314 9.51 6.84 1.13
C THR A 314 9.75 6.36 2.57
N ASP A 315 8.72 5.83 3.19
CA ASP A 315 8.76 5.35 4.58
C ASP A 315 9.16 3.87 4.65
N HIS A 316 8.68 3.07 3.71
CA HIS A 316 8.92 1.62 3.64
C HIS A 316 9.15 1.16 2.20
N HIS A 317 10.03 0.16 2.04
CA HIS A 317 10.24 -0.49 0.76
C HIS A 317 9.11 -1.47 0.40
N ALA A 318 9.15 -2.04 -0.80
CA ALA A 318 8.19 -3.03 -1.27
C ALA A 318 8.12 -4.26 -0.35
N LEU A 319 7.01 -5.01 -0.45
CA LEU A 319 6.81 -6.24 0.29
C LEU A 319 7.77 -7.33 -0.18
N LEU A 320 8.54 -7.88 0.76
CA LEU A 320 9.52 -8.94 0.55
C LEU A 320 9.37 -10.04 1.60
N PRO A 321 9.70 -11.29 1.27
CA PRO A 321 10.01 -12.30 2.29
C PRO A 321 11.25 -11.86 3.07
N THR A 322 11.43 -12.39 4.26
CA THR A 322 12.61 -12.13 5.11
C THR A 322 13.58 -13.30 5.08
N ALA A 323 14.79 -13.09 5.62
CA ALA A 323 15.75 -14.16 5.84
C ALA A 323 15.21 -15.24 6.80
N GLU A 324 14.36 -14.85 7.76
CA GLU A 324 13.70 -15.79 8.68
C GLU A 324 12.72 -16.72 7.94
N PHE A 325 11.99 -16.20 6.94
CA PHE A 325 11.18 -17.05 6.08
C PHE A 325 12.03 -18.03 5.27
N VAL A 326 13.19 -17.61 4.78
CA VAL A 326 14.10 -18.50 4.04
C VAL A 326 14.60 -19.64 4.93
N LYS A 327 14.80 -19.41 6.23
CA LYS A 327 15.21 -20.46 7.19
C LYS A 327 14.07 -21.42 7.53
N ASN A 328 12.88 -20.89 7.81
CA ASN A 328 11.76 -21.65 8.40
C ASN A 328 10.81 -22.20 7.31
N GLY A 329 10.82 -21.64 6.11
CA GLY A 329 9.91 -22.00 5.03
C GLY A 329 8.43 -21.79 5.40
N PHE A 330 7.61 -22.73 4.98
CA PHE A 330 6.16 -22.72 5.23
C PHE A 330 5.73 -23.42 6.52
N ALA A 331 6.67 -23.84 7.36
CA ALA A 331 6.33 -24.46 8.65
C ALA A 331 5.48 -23.49 9.48
N GLU A 332 4.51 -24.00 10.21
CA GLU A 332 3.63 -23.25 11.13
C GLU A 332 2.76 -22.15 10.48
N LEU A 333 2.64 -22.11 9.16
CA LEU A 333 1.75 -21.19 8.48
C LEU A 333 0.36 -21.81 8.22
N ALA A 334 -0.69 -21.04 8.46
CA ALA A 334 -2.04 -21.40 8.02
C ALA A 334 -2.13 -21.36 6.47
N ASP A 335 -3.09 -22.07 5.89
CA ASP A 335 -3.23 -22.17 4.43
C ASP A 335 -3.37 -20.81 3.73
N SER A 336 -4.09 -19.87 4.34
CA SER A 336 -4.23 -18.52 3.81
C SER A 336 -2.90 -17.75 3.85
N GLU A 337 -2.13 -17.90 4.91
CA GLU A 337 -0.80 -17.31 5.06
C GLU A 337 0.20 -17.92 4.04
N LYS A 338 0.14 -19.27 3.84
CA LYS A 338 0.95 -19.96 2.82
C LYS A 338 0.66 -19.44 1.41
N LYS A 339 -0.62 -19.28 1.06
CA LYS A 339 -1.03 -18.72 -0.23
C LYS A 339 -0.49 -17.31 -0.44
N LEU A 340 -0.65 -16.44 0.58
CA LEU A 340 -0.17 -15.06 0.50
C LEU A 340 1.35 -14.98 0.41
N MET A 341 2.05 -15.76 1.23
CA MET A 341 3.51 -15.80 1.23
C MET A 341 4.07 -16.34 -0.09
N THR A 342 3.46 -17.40 -0.64
CA THR A 342 3.80 -17.92 -1.96
C THR A 342 3.66 -16.83 -3.03
N LEU A 343 2.57 -16.07 -2.98
CA LEU A 343 2.32 -14.98 -3.94
C LEU A 343 3.40 -13.90 -3.88
N VAL A 344 3.85 -13.50 -2.67
CA VAL A 344 4.93 -12.53 -2.49
C VAL A 344 6.27 -13.09 -3.01
N CYS A 345 6.58 -14.34 -2.69
CA CYS A 345 7.81 -14.99 -3.17
C CYS A 345 7.85 -15.11 -4.70
N VAL A 346 6.74 -15.55 -5.32
CA VAL A 346 6.61 -15.61 -6.77
C VAL A 346 6.79 -14.24 -7.40
N LYS A 347 6.20 -13.21 -6.80
CA LYS A 347 6.34 -11.85 -7.30
C LYS A 347 7.78 -11.36 -7.27
N LEU A 348 8.52 -11.63 -6.19
CA LEU A 348 9.94 -11.30 -6.10
C LEU A 348 10.76 -12.00 -7.19
N LEU A 349 10.56 -13.30 -7.37
CA LEU A 349 11.25 -14.06 -8.43
C LEU A 349 10.94 -13.50 -9.82
N CYS A 350 9.66 -13.25 -10.11
CA CYS A 350 9.25 -12.68 -11.41
C CYS A 350 9.81 -11.26 -11.61
N ALA A 351 9.84 -10.43 -10.57
CA ALA A 351 10.32 -9.04 -10.67
C ALA A 351 11.84 -8.96 -10.92
N ALA A 352 12.59 -9.93 -10.39
CA ALA A 352 14.04 -10.05 -10.57
C ALA A 352 14.45 -10.86 -11.81
N ALA A 353 13.52 -11.53 -12.48
CA ALA A 353 13.81 -12.34 -13.67
C ALA A 353 14.13 -11.47 -14.90
N PRO A 354 14.81 -12.02 -15.93
CA PRO A 354 14.95 -11.36 -17.21
C PRO A 354 13.59 -11.16 -17.90
N PRO A 355 13.49 -10.25 -18.89
CA PRO A 355 12.27 -10.08 -19.68
C PRO A 355 11.86 -11.39 -20.37
N HIS A 356 10.55 -11.61 -20.44
CA HIS A 356 10.04 -12.71 -21.26
C HIS A 356 10.07 -12.30 -22.73
N GLU A 357 10.95 -12.91 -23.50
CA GLU A 357 11.07 -12.69 -24.93
C GLU A 357 10.26 -13.73 -25.70
N TYR A 358 9.50 -13.27 -26.68
CA TYR A 358 8.75 -14.14 -27.57
C TYR A 358 8.74 -13.60 -29.01
N LEU A 359 8.53 -14.49 -29.93
CA LEU A 359 8.39 -14.14 -31.34
C LEU A 359 6.91 -13.93 -31.66
N SER A 360 6.54 -12.71 -32.02
CA SER A 360 5.21 -12.39 -32.54
C SER A 360 5.22 -12.51 -34.06
N LEU A 361 4.29 -13.30 -34.59
CA LEU A 361 4.00 -13.38 -36.02
C LEU A 361 2.71 -12.58 -36.27
N ILE A 362 2.84 -11.51 -37.01
CA ILE A 362 1.71 -10.68 -37.44
C ILE A 362 1.53 -10.93 -38.93
N HIS A 363 0.36 -11.43 -39.31
CA HIS A 363 -0.07 -11.53 -40.69
C HIS A 363 -0.87 -10.24 -41.02
N ILE A 364 -0.36 -9.47 -41.93
CA ILE A 364 -1.03 -8.25 -42.41
C ILE A 364 -1.54 -8.51 -43.81
#